data_5be7a6c752dfea467774377b13afff84
#
_entry.id   5be7a6c752dfea467774377b13afff84
#
_cell.length_a   1.000
_cell.length_b   1.000
_cell.length_c   1.000
_cell.angle_alpha   90.00
_cell.angle_beta   90.00
_cell.angle_gamma   90.00
#
_symmetry.space_group_name_H-M   'P 1'
#
loop_
_entity.id
_entity.type
_entity.pdbx_description
1 polymer ?
#
loop_
_entity_poly.entity_id
_entity_poly.type
_entity_poly.pdbx_seq_one_letter_code
_entity_poly.pdbx_strand_id
1 'polypeptide(L)'
;VVTEHDDKQLDEDVDADYIVDEKAKTAMLTEQGIKKAEQGFGIENLSDPENMKLQHHINQALQANGVMHRDQQYVVQDGEVMIVDEFTGRIMPGRRYSDGLHQAIEAKEGVKIENESKTLATITFQNFFRLYNKLSGMTGTALTEEEEFQHIYKLDVVAVPTNKPVIRKDLHDVVFKTEKGKFMAVIKQIQECNAKGQPVLVGTVNVDKSEILSALLKRAGIKHEVLNAKYHA
;
A
#
# COMPACT_ATOMS: atom_id res chain seq x y z
N VAL A 1 -6.08 10.63 -19.81
CA VAL A 1 -5.23 9.77 -18.97
C VAL A 1 -4.92 8.51 -19.74
N VAL A 2 -3.66 8.22 -19.96
CA VAL A 2 -3.20 6.95 -20.54
C VAL A 2 -2.47 6.21 -19.45
N THR A 3 -2.93 5.01 -19.12
CA THR A 3 -2.23 4.07 -18.25
C THR A 3 -1.40 3.13 -19.11
N GLU A 4 -0.09 3.13 -18.94
CA GLU A 4 0.77 2.16 -19.62
C GLU A 4 0.70 0.79 -18.96
N HIS A 5 0.24 -0.18 -19.73
CA HIS A 5 0.56 -1.58 -19.54
C HIS A 5 1.53 -1.99 -20.65
N ASP A 6 2.74 -2.39 -20.26
CA ASP A 6 3.85 -2.92 -21.05
C ASP A 6 4.90 -1.93 -21.60
N ASP A 7 6.15 -2.42 -21.53
CA ASP A 7 7.47 -1.88 -21.90
C ASP A 7 7.58 -1.29 -23.32
N LYS A 8 6.69 -0.41 -23.74
CA LYS A 8 6.84 0.33 -24.97
C LYS A 8 7.22 1.78 -24.67
N GLN A 9 8.29 2.23 -25.30
CA GLN A 9 8.70 3.63 -25.39
C GLN A 9 7.48 4.52 -25.62
N LEU A 10 7.36 5.58 -24.82
CA LEU A 10 6.36 6.64 -24.97
C LEU A 10 6.41 7.14 -26.42
N ASP A 11 5.39 6.81 -27.21
CA ASP A 11 5.19 7.46 -28.51
C ASP A 11 4.86 8.93 -28.25
N GLU A 12 5.59 9.84 -28.88
CA GLU A 12 5.48 11.30 -28.74
C GLU A 12 4.09 11.86 -29.14
N ASP A 13 3.19 11.03 -29.66
CA ASP A 13 1.86 11.39 -30.18
C ASP A 13 0.69 10.97 -29.29
N VAL A 14 0.86 10.90 -27.98
CA VAL A 14 -0.27 10.58 -27.09
C VAL A 14 -1.12 11.82 -26.84
N ASP A 15 -2.36 11.81 -27.37
CA ASP A 15 -3.37 12.86 -27.11
C ASP A 15 -3.92 12.77 -25.67
N ALA A 16 -3.08 13.12 -24.70
CA ALA A 16 -3.39 13.13 -23.29
C ALA A 16 -2.68 14.29 -22.60
N ASP A 17 -3.28 14.82 -21.54
CA ASP A 17 -2.72 15.92 -20.76
C ASP A 17 -1.65 15.47 -19.77
N TYR A 18 -1.72 14.22 -19.29
CA TYR A 18 -0.73 13.61 -18.43
C TYR A 18 -0.71 12.09 -18.57
N ILE A 19 0.41 11.50 -18.18
CA ILE A 19 0.67 10.07 -18.22
C ILE A 19 0.87 9.57 -16.82
N VAL A 20 0.30 8.39 -16.51
CA VAL A 20 0.46 7.70 -15.23
C VAL A 20 1.19 6.39 -15.48
N ASP A 21 2.33 6.22 -14.81
CA ASP A 21 3.02 4.94 -14.70
C ASP A 21 2.63 4.28 -13.38
N GLU A 22 1.75 3.28 -13.45
CA GLU A 22 1.29 2.54 -12.27
C GLU A 22 2.40 1.72 -11.63
N LYS A 23 3.37 1.25 -12.41
CA LYS A 23 4.48 0.42 -11.93
C LYS A 23 5.52 1.24 -11.18
N ALA A 24 5.89 2.40 -11.75
CA ALA A 24 6.79 3.36 -11.11
C ALA A 24 6.08 4.25 -10.07
N LYS A 25 4.74 4.20 -10.00
CA LYS A 25 3.90 5.08 -9.15
C LYS A 25 4.18 6.56 -9.37
N THR A 26 4.30 6.97 -10.63
CA THR A 26 4.55 8.37 -11.02
C THR A 26 3.47 8.88 -11.96
N ALA A 27 3.26 10.20 -11.94
CA ALA A 27 2.39 10.89 -12.88
C ALA A 27 3.10 12.13 -13.39
N MET A 28 3.13 12.34 -14.71
CA MET A 28 3.83 13.46 -15.34
C MET A 28 2.97 14.11 -16.41
N LEU A 29 3.08 15.45 -16.53
CA LEU A 29 2.45 16.18 -17.64
C LEU A 29 3.10 15.84 -18.98
N THR A 30 2.29 15.76 -20.01
CA THR A 30 2.75 15.79 -21.41
C THR A 30 3.03 17.23 -21.85
N GLU A 31 3.61 17.42 -23.04
CA GLU A 31 3.78 18.77 -23.60
C GLU A 31 2.44 19.53 -23.74
N GLN A 32 1.38 18.81 -24.11
CA GLN A 32 0.03 19.38 -24.19
C GLN A 32 -0.48 19.78 -22.80
N GLY A 33 -0.25 18.93 -21.78
CA GLY A 33 -0.61 19.20 -20.41
C GLY A 33 0.13 20.41 -19.83
N ILE A 34 1.42 20.57 -20.15
CA ILE A 34 2.20 21.74 -19.76
C ILE A 34 1.59 23.02 -20.33
N LYS A 35 1.32 23.06 -21.65
CA LYS A 35 0.70 24.20 -22.29
C LYS A 35 -0.67 24.58 -21.71
N LYS A 36 -1.49 23.56 -21.38
CA LYS A 36 -2.79 23.79 -20.71
C LYS A 36 -2.61 24.32 -19.30
N ALA A 37 -1.63 23.82 -18.55
CA ALA A 37 -1.32 24.32 -17.21
C ALA A 37 -0.84 25.78 -17.26
N GLU A 38 0.06 26.11 -18.18
CA GLU A 38 0.55 27.46 -18.39
C GLU A 38 -0.59 28.44 -18.71
N GLN A 39 -1.49 28.06 -19.61
CA GLN A 39 -2.68 28.85 -19.93
C GLN A 39 -3.64 28.97 -18.74
N GLY A 40 -3.86 27.88 -18.01
CA GLY A 40 -4.78 27.85 -16.89
C GLY A 40 -4.33 28.69 -15.70
N PHE A 41 -3.02 28.75 -15.46
CA PHE A 41 -2.43 29.56 -14.38
C PHE A 41 -1.95 30.94 -14.84
N GLY A 42 -2.02 31.26 -16.15
CA GLY A 42 -1.64 32.55 -16.70
C GLY A 42 -0.13 32.84 -16.61
N ILE A 43 0.69 31.81 -16.78
CA ILE A 43 2.15 31.88 -16.76
C ILE A 43 2.72 31.58 -18.15
N GLU A 44 3.89 32.15 -18.46
CA GLU A 44 4.54 31.96 -19.77
C GLU A 44 5.31 30.63 -19.87
N ASN A 45 5.95 30.21 -18.76
CA ASN A 45 6.77 29.00 -18.74
C ASN A 45 6.71 28.33 -17.36
N LEU A 46 6.20 27.11 -17.29
CA LEU A 46 6.09 26.34 -16.05
C LEU A 46 7.46 25.93 -15.49
N SER A 47 8.48 25.82 -16.33
CA SER A 47 9.84 25.41 -15.92
C SER A 47 10.71 26.55 -15.38
N ASP A 48 10.21 27.77 -15.36
CA ASP A 48 10.96 28.91 -14.81
C ASP A 48 11.18 28.75 -13.29
N PRO A 49 12.34 29.20 -12.77
CA PRO A 49 12.65 29.13 -11.34
C PRO A 49 11.59 29.77 -10.43
N GLU A 50 10.93 30.83 -10.90
CA GLU A 50 9.85 31.51 -10.19
C GLU A 50 8.60 30.63 -10.05
N ASN A 51 8.37 29.71 -10.99
CA ASN A 51 7.22 28.82 -11.05
C ASN A 51 7.47 27.43 -10.44
N MET A 52 8.67 27.15 -9.90
CA MET A 52 9.01 25.84 -9.35
C MET A 52 8.04 25.37 -8.26
N LYS A 53 7.54 26.28 -7.41
CA LYS A 53 6.53 25.91 -6.40
C LYS A 53 5.22 25.47 -7.02
N LEU A 54 4.78 26.18 -8.06
CA LEU A 54 3.54 25.83 -8.78
C LEU A 54 3.69 24.50 -9.49
N GLN A 55 4.81 24.29 -10.18
CA GLN A 55 5.14 23.02 -10.82
C GLN A 55 5.12 21.87 -9.81
N HIS A 56 5.72 22.08 -8.64
CA HIS A 56 5.68 21.09 -7.55
C HIS A 56 4.25 20.76 -7.11
N HIS A 57 3.40 21.76 -6.90
CA HIS A 57 1.99 21.54 -6.51
C HIS A 57 1.19 20.83 -7.61
N ILE A 58 1.44 21.15 -8.88
CA ILE A 58 0.81 20.45 -10.02
C ILE A 58 1.22 18.97 -10.01
N ASN A 59 2.51 18.67 -9.83
CA ASN A 59 3.00 17.29 -9.78
C ASN A 59 2.38 16.51 -8.61
N GLN A 60 2.27 17.12 -7.43
CA GLN A 60 1.61 16.49 -6.28
C GLN A 60 0.11 16.26 -6.54
N ALA A 61 -0.57 17.20 -7.17
CA ALA A 61 -1.97 17.03 -7.54
C ALA A 61 -2.17 15.91 -8.58
N LEU A 62 -1.29 15.81 -9.57
CA LEU A 62 -1.30 14.71 -10.54
C LEU A 62 -1.07 13.35 -9.87
N GLN A 63 -0.09 13.27 -8.97
CA GLN A 63 0.19 12.06 -8.21
C GLN A 63 -0.99 11.66 -7.32
N ALA A 64 -1.58 12.63 -6.62
CA ALA A 64 -2.76 12.38 -5.79
C ALA A 64 -3.97 11.87 -6.59
N ASN A 65 -4.17 12.37 -7.82
CA ASN A 65 -5.31 11.97 -8.64
C ASN A 65 -5.05 10.75 -9.52
N GLY A 66 -3.83 10.60 -10.05
CA GLY A 66 -3.49 9.54 -11.00
C GLY A 66 -2.99 8.25 -10.34
N VAL A 67 -2.27 8.37 -9.21
CA VAL A 67 -1.58 7.24 -8.58
C VAL A 67 -2.22 6.83 -7.26
N MET A 68 -2.71 7.79 -6.48
CA MET A 68 -3.23 7.53 -5.14
C MET A 68 -4.73 7.23 -5.21
N HIS A 69 -5.12 6.00 -4.86
CA HIS A 69 -6.51 5.54 -4.86
C HIS A 69 -7.02 5.34 -3.45
N ARG A 70 -8.23 5.85 -3.22
CA ARG A 70 -8.95 5.64 -1.96
C ARG A 70 -9.21 4.14 -1.76
N ASP A 71 -9.13 3.69 -0.52
CA ASP A 71 -9.32 2.30 -0.09
C ASP A 71 -8.19 1.34 -0.54
N GLN A 72 -7.11 1.89 -1.10
CA GLN A 72 -5.90 1.15 -1.43
C GLN A 72 -4.69 1.74 -0.67
N GLN A 73 -4.26 2.95 -1.02
CA GLN A 73 -3.13 3.64 -0.38
C GLN A 73 -3.55 4.47 0.83
N TYR A 74 -4.82 4.89 0.88
CA TYR A 74 -5.36 5.67 1.99
C TYR A 74 -6.87 5.40 2.16
N VAL A 75 -7.38 5.73 3.34
CA VAL A 75 -8.82 5.77 3.63
C VAL A 75 -9.18 7.17 4.12
N VAL A 76 -10.48 7.52 4.03
CA VAL A 76 -11.02 8.74 4.63
C VAL A 76 -11.95 8.32 5.76
N GLN A 77 -11.59 8.69 6.99
CA GLN A 77 -12.35 8.39 8.18
C GLN A 77 -12.44 9.64 9.07
N ASP A 78 -13.62 9.92 9.62
CA ASP A 78 -13.88 11.07 10.48
C ASP A 78 -13.45 12.44 9.89
N GLY A 79 -13.45 12.56 8.56
CA GLY A 79 -13.03 13.78 7.86
C GLY A 79 -11.51 13.94 7.71
N GLU A 80 -10.75 12.88 7.98
CA GLU A 80 -9.29 12.88 7.85
C GLU A 80 -8.83 11.80 6.86
N VAL A 81 -7.74 12.09 6.14
CA VAL A 81 -7.05 11.13 5.29
C VAL A 81 -6.06 10.33 6.14
N MET A 82 -6.18 9.02 6.14
CA MET A 82 -5.27 8.13 6.86
C MET A 82 -4.57 7.19 5.90
N ILE A 83 -3.25 7.05 6.04
CA ILE A 83 -2.44 6.15 5.22
C ILE A 83 -2.77 4.69 5.56
N VAL A 84 -2.88 3.87 4.53
CA VAL A 84 -2.97 2.40 4.65
C VAL A 84 -1.62 1.80 4.28
N ASP A 85 -1.07 0.96 5.13
CA ASP A 85 0.13 0.21 4.83
C ASP A 85 -0.15 -0.84 3.75
N GLU A 86 0.52 -0.74 2.62
CA GLU A 86 0.32 -1.62 1.46
C GLU A 86 0.59 -3.11 1.79
N PHE A 87 1.47 -3.39 2.74
CA PHE A 87 1.86 -4.77 3.09
C PHE A 87 0.93 -5.41 4.11
N THR A 88 0.46 -4.64 5.08
CA THR A 88 -0.36 -5.16 6.18
C THR A 88 -1.83 -4.79 6.08
N GLY A 89 -2.18 -3.82 5.23
CA GLY A 89 -3.53 -3.27 5.12
C GLY A 89 -4.00 -2.51 6.37
N ARG A 90 -3.07 -2.15 7.27
CA ARG A 90 -3.38 -1.43 8.51
C ARG A 90 -3.36 0.07 8.30
N ILE A 91 -4.26 0.78 8.96
CA ILE A 91 -4.20 2.23 9.07
C ILE A 91 -2.97 2.62 9.89
N MET A 92 -2.27 3.66 9.44
CA MET A 92 -1.11 4.24 10.12
C MET A 92 -1.47 5.62 10.71
N PRO A 93 -2.04 5.68 11.93
CA PRO A 93 -2.48 6.93 12.52
C PRO A 93 -1.30 7.89 12.75
N GLY A 94 -1.54 9.19 12.50
CA GLY A 94 -0.53 10.23 12.70
C GLY A 94 0.59 10.28 11.67
N ARG A 95 0.63 9.33 10.71
CA ARG A 95 1.54 9.41 9.57
C ARG A 95 0.92 10.21 8.43
N ARG A 96 1.76 10.96 7.73
CA ARG A 96 1.37 11.76 6.56
C ARG A 96 2.38 11.54 5.44
N TYR A 97 1.94 11.58 4.19
CA TYR A 97 2.84 11.65 3.05
C TYR A 97 3.59 12.98 3.07
N SER A 98 4.86 12.97 2.67
CA SER A 98 5.72 14.14 2.61
C SER A 98 5.47 15.00 1.36
N ASP A 99 6.18 16.12 1.32
CA ASP A 99 6.30 16.98 0.13
C ASP A 99 4.97 17.52 -0.42
N GLY A 100 3.95 17.66 0.44
CA GLY A 100 2.65 18.20 0.05
C GLY A 100 1.70 17.17 -0.56
N LEU A 101 2.11 15.91 -0.76
CA LEU A 101 1.24 14.87 -1.33
C LEU A 101 0.01 14.60 -0.45
N HIS A 102 0.19 14.56 0.87
CA HIS A 102 -0.94 14.35 1.79
C HIS A 102 -1.97 15.46 1.68
N GLN A 103 -1.51 16.71 1.61
CA GLN A 103 -2.36 17.88 1.42
C GLN A 103 -3.07 17.86 0.06
N ALA A 104 -2.41 17.36 -0.99
CA ALA A 104 -3.03 17.18 -2.31
C ALA A 104 -4.13 16.12 -2.28
N ILE A 105 -3.97 15.04 -1.49
CA ILE A 105 -5.00 14.03 -1.29
C ILE A 105 -6.16 14.60 -0.45
N GLU A 106 -5.88 15.35 0.61
CA GLU A 106 -6.89 16.04 1.41
C GLU A 106 -7.75 16.98 0.53
N ALA A 107 -7.11 17.73 -0.36
CA ALA A 107 -7.80 18.59 -1.33
C ALA A 107 -8.65 17.78 -2.32
N LYS A 108 -8.13 16.67 -2.85
CA LYS A 108 -8.85 15.75 -3.73
C LYS A 108 -10.13 15.21 -3.07
N GLU A 109 -10.04 14.82 -1.80
CA GLU A 109 -11.17 14.25 -1.05
C GLU A 109 -12.10 15.31 -0.45
N GLY A 110 -11.75 16.60 -0.59
CA GLY A 110 -12.57 17.72 -0.06
C GLY A 110 -12.64 17.77 1.46
N VAL A 111 -11.64 17.19 2.14
CA VAL A 111 -11.50 17.26 3.60
C VAL A 111 -10.65 18.46 4.01
N LYS A 112 -10.58 18.74 5.32
CA LYS A 112 -9.75 19.82 5.85
C LYS A 112 -8.28 19.56 5.54
N ILE A 113 -7.60 20.56 4.96
CA ILE A 113 -6.17 20.49 4.68
C ILE A 113 -5.42 20.89 5.96
N GLU A 114 -4.64 19.94 6.49
CA GLU A 114 -3.83 20.16 7.67
C GLU A 114 -2.38 20.55 7.32
N ASN A 115 -1.68 21.15 8.29
CA ASN A 115 -0.30 21.54 8.10
C ASN A 115 0.62 20.31 7.92
N GLU A 116 1.68 20.49 7.15
CA GLU A 116 2.69 19.47 6.97
C GLU A 116 3.45 19.21 8.28
N SER A 117 3.67 17.94 8.61
CA SER A 117 4.51 17.57 9.74
C SER A 117 5.99 17.63 9.35
N LYS A 118 6.81 18.32 10.15
CA LYS A 118 8.24 18.40 9.92
C LYS A 118 8.96 17.29 10.67
N THR A 119 9.63 16.39 9.96
CA THR A 119 10.53 15.41 10.56
C THR A 119 11.75 16.13 11.13
N LEU A 120 11.95 16.07 12.44
CA LEU A 120 13.09 16.72 13.11
C LEU A 120 14.36 15.86 13.08
N ALA A 121 14.18 14.54 13.19
CA ALA A 121 15.27 13.57 13.17
C ALA A 121 14.75 12.18 12.81
N THR A 122 15.63 11.36 12.28
CA THR A 122 15.37 9.93 11.98
C THR A 122 16.43 9.07 12.64
N ILE A 123 16.06 7.87 13.02
CA ILE A 123 16.97 6.85 13.55
C ILE A 123 16.63 5.51 12.88
N THR A 124 17.63 4.70 12.56
CA THR A 124 17.41 3.33 12.06
C THR A 124 16.95 2.42 13.19
N PHE A 125 16.23 1.36 12.87
CA PHE A 125 15.83 0.34 13.87
C PHE A 125 17.04 -0.26 14.58
N GLN A 126 18.13 -0.54 13.85
CA GLN A 126 19.35 -1.07 14.41
C GLN A 126 19.92 -0.15 15.49
N ASN A 127 20.06 1.13 15.20
CA ASN A 127 20.57 2.11 16.18
C ASN A 127 19.60 2.33 17.33
N PHE A 128 18.30 2.33 17.08
CA PHE A 128 17.29 2.48 18.12
C PHE A 128 17.36 1.33 19.14
N PHE A 129 17.36 0.08 18.67
CA PHE A 129 17.40 -1.08 19.58
C PHE A 129 18.76 -1.24 20.29
N ARG A 130 19.84 -0.75 19.70
CA ARG A 130 21.15 -0.72 20.38
C ARG A 130 21.24 0.25 21.55
N LEU A 131 20.25 1.13 21.73
CA LEU A 131 20.17 2.01 22.92
C LEU A 131 19.79 1.27 24.20
N TYR A 132 19.22 0.08 24.08
CA TYR A 132 18.78 -0.70 25.22
C TYR A 132 19.92 -1.55 25.79
N ASN A 133 20.10 -1.48 27.11
CA ASN A 133 21.13 -2.28 27.80
C ASN A 133 20.78 -3.78 27.81
N LYS A 134 19.49 -4.12 27.81
CA LYS A 134 18.99 -5.48 27.76
C LYS A 134 18.00 -5.59 26.60
N LEU A 135 18.33 -6.40 25.63
CA LEU A 135 17.55 -6.65 24.45
C LEU A 135 17.32 -8.13 24.26
N SER A 136 16.09 -8.53 23.95
CA SER A 136 15.73 -9.87 23.54
C SER A 136 14.53 -9.83 22.62
N GLY A 137 14.35 -10.86 21.81
CA GLY A 137 13.22 -10.97 20.90
C GLY A 137 12.84 -12.42 20.65
N MET A 138 11.74 -12.65 19.98
CA MET A 138 11.27 -13.97 19.57
C MET A 138 10.77 -13.92 18.12
N THR A 139 11.18 -14.89 17.33
CA THR A 139 10.71 -15.08 15.96
C THR A 139 10.82 -16.54 15.56
N GLY A 140 10.03 -16.97 14.58
CA GLY A 140 10.11 -18.32 14.01
C GLY A 140 11.24 -18.52 13.01
N THR A 141 11.96 -17.45 12.60
CA THR A 141 12.94 -17.47 11.52
C THR A 141 14.32 -16.90 11.91
N ALA A 142 14.61 -16.79 13.21
CA ALA A 142 15.87 -16.17 13.66
C ALA A 142 17.13 -17.00 13.34
N LEU A 143 17.03 -18.32 13.27
CA LEU A 143 18.19 -19.19 13.13
C LEU A 143 18.95 -19.00 11.83
N THR A 144 18.26 -18.66 10.74
CA THR A 144 18.87 -18.38 9.44
C THR A 144 19.65 -17.06 9.42
N GLU A 145 19.33 -16.15 10.34
CA GLU A 145 19.90 -14.80 10.43
C GLU A 145 20.75 -14.62 11.72
N GLU A 146 21.20 -15.71 12.32
CA GLU A 146 21.97 -15.69 13.58
C GLU A 146 23.23 -14.82 13.47
N GLU A 147 23.96 -14.92 12.36
CA GLU A 147 25.16 -14.12 12.13
C GLU A 147 24.85 -12.61 12.12
N GLU A 148 23.72 -12.21 11.53
CA GLU A 148 23.30 -10.81 11.51
C GLU A 148 22.92 -10.33 12.91
N PHE A 149 22.14 -11.12 13.68
CA PHE A 149 21.79 -10.79 15.06
C PHE A 149 23.02 -10.63 15.95
N GLN A 150 24.01 -11.47 15.78
CA GLN A 150 25.24 -11.39 16.55
C GLN A 150 26.10 -10.19 16.11
N HIS A 151 26.19 -9.93 14.80
CA HIS A 151 26.98 -8.80 14.29
C HIS A 151 26.41 -7.45 14.72
N ILE A 152 25.10 -7.25 14.58
CA ILE A 152 24.44 -5.96 14.83
C ILE A 152 24.15 -5.74 16.30
N TYR A 153 23.57 -6.73 16.99
CA TYR A 153 23.00 -6.57 18.32
C TYR A 153 23.77 -7.31 19.41
N LYS A 154 24.75 -8.14 19.07
CA LYS A 154 25.49 -9.02 19.98
C LYS A 154 24.56 -10.02 20.71
N LEU A 155 23.53 -10.49 19.99
CA LEU A 155 22.57 -11.46 20.49
C LEU A 155 22.87 -12.86 19.92
N ASP A 156 22.78 -13.87 20.79
CA ASP A 156 22.79 -15.27 20.39
C ASP A 156 21.36 -15.75 20.08
N VAL A 157 21.24 -16.68 19.15
CA VAL A 157 19.96 -17.29 18.79
C VAL A 157 19.82 -18.65 19.44
N VAL A 158 18.75 -18.83 20.20
CA VAL A 158 18.43 -20.08 20.88
C VAL A 158 17.14 -20.67 20.31
N ALA A 159 17.24 -21.86 19.72
CA ALA A 159 16.06 -22.58 19.25
C ALA A 159 15.33 -23.26 20.42
N VAL A 160 14.12 -22.82 20.70
CA VAL A 160 13.26 -23.44 21.71
C VAL A 160 12.39 -24.51 21.03
N PRO A 161 12.49 -25.79 21.42
CA PRO A 161 11.69 -26.84 20.81
C PRO A 161 10.20 -26.64 21.10
N THR A 162 9.36 -27.04 20.14
CA THR A 162 7.90 -26.97 20.29
C THR A 162 7.41 -27.96 21.34
N ASN A 163 6.40 -27.59 22.13
CA ASN A 163 5.78 -28.47 23.13
C ASN A 163 5.12 -29.71 22.48
N LYS A 164 4.51 -29.54 21.29
CA LYS A 164 3.89 -30.63 20.55
C LYS A 164 4.47 -30.71 19.15
N PRO A 165 4.46 -31.87 18.49
CA PRO A 165 4.87 -32.01 17.10
C PRO A 165 4.08 -31.06 16.17
N VAL A 166 4.77 -30.50 15.18
CA VAL A 166 4.14 -29.66 14.16
C VAL A 166 3.31 -30.55 13.24
N ILE A 167 2.00 -30.34 13.19
CA ILE A 167 1.05 -31.07 12.35
C ILE A 167 0.61 -30.26 11.12
N ARG A 168 1.11 -29.03 10.96
CA ARG A 168 0.84 -28.18 9.80
C ARG A 168 1.32 -28.87 8.51
N LYS A 169 0.48 -28.78 7.47
CA LYS A 169 0.84 -29.21 6.13
C LYS A 169 0.83 -27.99 5.21
N ASP A 170 1.99 -27.66 4.69
CA ASP A 170 2.13 -26.60 3.71
C ASP A 170 1.85 -27.20 2.32
N LEU A 171 0.79 -26.72 1.66
CA LEU A 171 0.41 -27.17 0.35
C LEU A 171 1.13 -26.37 -0.72
N HIS A 172 1.34 -26.96 -1.90
CA HIS A 172 1.91 -26.24 -3.05
C HIS A 172 0.98 -25.17 -3.56
N ASP A 173 1.57 -24.13 -4.14
CA ASP A 173 0.85 -23.03 -4.78
C ASP A 173 0.05 -23.56 -5.97
N VAL A 174 -1.14 -22.98 -6.19
CA VAL A 174 -2.01 -23.32 -7.32
C VAL A 174 -2.16 -22.09 -8.21
N VAL A 175 -1.74 -22.22 -9.46
CA VAL A 175 -1.79 -21.16 -10.46
C VAL A 175 -3.08 -21.24 -11.26
N PHE A 176 -3.76 -20.11 -11.42
CA PHE A 176 -5.02 -20.00 -12.18
C PHE A 176 -4.84 -19.09 -13.39
N LYS A 177 -5.48 -19.43 -14.50
CA LYS A 177 -5.47 -18.63 -15.72
C LYS A 177 -6.18 -17.27 -15.55
N THR A 178 -7.19 -17.21 -14.68
CA THR A 178 -7.99 -15.99 -14.46
C THR A 178 -8.23 -15.77 -12.97
N GLU A 179 -8.35 -14.51 -12.58
CA GLU A 179 -8.67 -14.13 -11.20
C GLU A 179 -10.05 -14.67 -10.76
N LYS A 180 -11.03 -14.62 -11.65
CA LYS A 180 -12.35 -15.21 -11.40
C LYS A 180 -12.26 -16.70 -11.08
N GLY A 181 -11.45 -17.44 -11.84
CA GLY A 181 -11.22 -18.86 -11.59
C GLY A 181 -10.56 -19.11 -10.23
N LYS A 182 -9.59 -18.26 -9.86
CA LYS A 182 -8.97 -18.29 -8.53
C LYS A 182 -9.99 -18.09 -7.41
N PHE A 183 -10.81 -17.04 -7.47
CA PHE A 183 -11.82 -16.78 -6.44
C PHE A 183 -12.86 -17.91 -6.33
N MET A 184 -13.30 -18.48 -7.43
CA MET A 184 -14.22 -19.63 -7.40
C MET A 184 -13.61 -20.85 -6.71
N ALA A 185 -12.33 -21.14 -6.96
CA ALA A 185 -11.62 -22.22 -6.28
C ALA A 185 -11.45 -21.97 -4.79
N VAL A 186 -11.11 -20.72 -4.40
CA VAL A 186 -11.02 -20.30 -2.98
C VAL A 186 -12.36 -20.50 -2.27
N ILE A 187 -13.47 -20.06 -2.87
CA ILE A 187 -14.80 -20.21 -2.28
C ILE A 187 -15.14 -21.68 -2.09
N LYS A 188 -14.87 -22.53 -3.09
CA LYS A 188 -15.10 -23.96 -2.99
C LYS A 188 -14.32 -24.59 -1.84
N GLN A 189 -13.05 -24.25 -1.71
CA GLN A 189 -12.21 -24.73 -0.60
C GLN A 189 -12.71 -24.26 0.76
N ILE A 190 -13.15 -22.99 0.87
CA ILE A 190 -13.76 -22.47 2.10
C ILE A 190 -15.05 -23.24 2.44
N GLN A 191 -15.90 -23.55 1.47
CA GLN A 191 -17.11 -24.33 1.69
C GLN A 191 -16.78 -25.73 2.22
N GLU A 192 -15.78 -26.40 1.65
CA GLU A 192 -15.32 -27.72 2.10
C GLU A 192 -14.77 -27.69 3.54
N CYS A 193 -14.03 -26.64 3.90
CA CYS A 193 -13.53 -26.45 5.26
C CYS A 193 -14.66 -26.12 6.23
N ASN A 194 -15.57 -25.23 5.85
CA ASN A 194 -16.71 -24.83 6.67
C ASN A 194 -17.64 -26.03 6.97
N ALA A 195 -17.87 -26.88 5.97
CA ALA A 195 -18.67 -28.11 6.17
C ALA A 195 -18.05 -29.08 7.20
N LYS A 196 -16.73 -29.00 7.40
CA LYS A 196 -15.99 -29.79 8.42
C LYS A 196 -15.87 -29.05 9.76
N GLY A 197 -16.39 -27.83 9.89
CA GLY A 197 -16.20 -26.99 11.05
C GLY A 197 -14.78 -26.43 11.19
N GLN A 198 -13.98 -26.43 10.15
CA GLN A 198 -12.61 -25.94 10.14
C GLN A 198 -12.59 -24.42 9.87
N PRO A 199 -12.03 -23.59 10.76
CA PRO A 199 -11.88 -22.15 10.50
C PRO A 199 -10.87 -21.91 9.39
N VAL A 200 -11.12 -20.87 8.57
CA VAL A 200 -10.26 -20.48 7.45
C VAL A 200 -9.92 -19.00 7.56
N LEU A 201 -8.62 -18.68 7.50
CA LEU A 201 -8.13 -17.32 7.36
C LEU A 201 -7.73 -17.08 5.90
N VAL A 202 -8.25 -16.01 5.30
CA VAL A 202 -7.95 -15.66 3.91
C VAL A 202 -7.26 -14.31 3.86
N GLY A 203 -6.04 -14.27 3.33
CA GLY A 203 -5.31 -13.05 3.05
C GLY A 203 -5.58 -12.54 1.63
N THR A 204 -5.74 -11.24 1.48
CA THR A 204 -5.87 -10.55 0.19
C THR A 204 -4.86 -9.43 0.08
N VAL A 205 -4.53 -9.02 -1.14
CA VAL A 205 -3.47 -8.02 -1.40
C VAL A 205 -3.90 -6.57 -1.10
N ASN A 206 -5.21 -6.29 -1.12
CA ASN A 206 -5.75 -4.96 -0.81
C ASN A 206 -7.20 -5.04 -0.31
N VAL A 207 -7.73 -3.88 0.12
CA VAL A 207 -9.10 -3.76 0.65
C VAL A 207 -10.16 -4.14 -0.37
N ASP A 208 -10.01 -3.70 -1.64
CA ASP A 208 -10.97 -3.97 -2.70
C ASP A 208 -11.13 -5.48 -2.95
N LYS A 209 -10.02 -6.22 -3.00
CA LYS A 209 -10.04 -7.67 -3.17
C LYS A 209 -10.71 -8.37 -1.97
N SER A 210 -10.51 -7.84 -0.77
CA SER A 210 -11.20 -8.31 0.44
C SER A 210 -12.72 -8.12 0.32
N GLU A 211 -13.17 -6.97 -0.14
CA GLU A 211 -14.60 -6.68 -0.30
C GLU A 211 -15.25 -7.51 -1.42
N ILE A 212 -14.57 -7.68 -2.56
CA ILE A 212 -15.03 -8.54 -3.64
C ILE A 212 -15.21 -9.99 -3.14
N LEU A 213 -14.21 -10.50 -2.42
CA LEU A 213 -14.28 -11.84 -1.86
C LEU A 213 -15.41 -11.97 -0.83
N SER A 214 -15.57 -10.96 0.05
CA SER A 214 -16.67 -10.91 1.02
C SER A 214 -18.04 -10.96 0.34
N ALA A 215 -18.23 -10.18 -0.74
CA ALA A 215 -19.48 -10.20 -1.51
C ALA A 215 -19.75 -11.59 -2.13
N LEU A 216 -18.72 -12.25 -2.61
CA LEU A 216 -18.85 -13.62 -3.16
C LEU A 216 -19.17 -14.66 -2.08
N LEU A 217 -18.54 -14.56 -0.90
CA LEU A 217 -18.81 -15.43 0.25
C LEU A 217 -20.24 -15.25 0.78
N LYS A 218 -20.74 -14.00 0.85
CA LYS A 218 -22.14 -13.71 1.19
C LYS A 218 -23.12 -14.38 0.21
N ARG A 219 -22.83 -14.28 -1.10
CA ARG A 219 -23.66 -14.97 -2.13
C ARG A 219 -23.62 -16.49 -1.99
N ALA A 220 -22.49 -17.04 -1.54
CA ALA A 220 -22.33 -18.48 -1.29
C ALA A 220 -22.92 -18.92 0.07
N GLY A 221 -23.54 -18.02 0.85
CA GLY A 221 -24.14 -18.31 2.15
C GLY A 221 -23.13 -18.63 3.27
N ILE A 222 -21.86 -18.22 3.12
CA ILE A 222 -20.81 -18.47 4.09
C ILE A 222 -20.74 -17.31 5.08
N LYS A 223 -20.97 -17.60 6.36
CA LYS A 223 -20.80 -16.64 7.44
C LYS A 223 -19.30 -16.37 7.64
N HIS A 224 -18.90 -15.10 7.61
CA HIS A 224 -17.50 -14.68 7.75
C HIS A 224 -17.43 -13.27 8.33
N GLU A 225 -16.24 -12.89 8.77
CA GLU A 225 -15.90 -11.54 9.22
C GLU A 225 -14.80 -10.96 8.34
N VAL A 226 -14.84 -9.65 8.12
CA VAL A 226 -13.88 -8.93 7.27
C VAL A 226 -13.03 -8.06 8.17
N LEU A 227 -11.71 -8.31 8.14
CA LEU A 227 -10.69 -7.51 8.85
C LEU A 227 -9.88 -6.76 7.78
N ASN A 228 -10.12 -5.48 7.66
CA ASN A 228 -9.36 -4.61 6.75
C ASN A 228 -9.30 -3.18 7.31
N ALA A 229 -8.68 -2.25 6.56
CA ALA A 229 -8.52 -0.87 7.00
C ALA A 229 -9.84 -0.11 7.26
N LYS A 230 -10.96 -0.52 6.65
CA LYS A 230 -12.29 0.08 6.89
C LYS A 230 -12.97 -0.47 8.16
N TYR A 231 -12.65 -1.70 8.53
CA TYR A 231 -13.28 -2.41 9.63
C TYR A 231 -12.21 -2.86 10.63
N HIS A 232 -11.92 -2.00 11.58
CA HIS A 232 -11.09 -2.35 12.74
C HIS A 232 -11.95 -3.06 13.77
N ALA A 233 -11.42 -4.15 14.31
CA ALA A 233 -12.04 -4.83 15.45
C ALA A 233 -11.84 -4.02 16.72
#